data_3d1c6ad61c80fdf969a89ebf7a45189d
#
_entry.id   3d1c6ad61c80fdf969a89ebf7a45189d
#
_cell.length_a   1.000
_cell.length_b   1.000
_cell.length_c   1.000
_cell.angle_alpha   90.00
_cell.angle_beta   90.00
_cell.angle_gamma   90.00
#
_symmetry.space_group_name_H-M   'P 1'
#
loop_
_entity.id
_entity.type
_entity.pdbx_description
1 polymer ?
#
loop_
_entity_poly.entity_id
_entity_poly.type
_entity_poly.pdbx_seq_one_letter_code
_entity_poly.pdbx_strand_id
1 'polypeptide(L)'
;MCAEIHSSTVLVTREAVLLGSDFVDIIIVNYNAGKMLERAVRCLQNQSHENFRVWVIDNASSDDSLALLPKDDLRIEVIRLDTNTGFAKGNNIGAKLGNAPWIACLNPDAFAEANWLETLLNGVKQDDKIVMAGSTQIAADDPALLDGAGDLLSPIGFAWRGLYRRPRHLLPETGEVFGPCAAAALYRRDAFEAVGGFDESFFCYHEDVDLAFRLRLMGGKAIQVQDAVVHHVGSGITGIESPFAVYHGTRNRSWTFVKNMPLVPLVLFAPAHIGFSLLFLVRSVFKGRLDPTCSGIVDAIKGLPAVWKARKQVQVTASCSVWEILRAMTWSPIRFLTRDSDVRPLRK
;
A
#
# COMPACT_ATOMS: atom_id res chain seq x y z
N MET A 1 -5.29 14.00 46.65
CA MET A 1 -3.95 13.44 46.41
C MET A 1 -3.89 13.17 44.91
N CYS A 2 -3.40 14.18 44.18
CA CYS A 2 -3.29 14.11 42.72
C CYS A 2 -2.07 13.29 42.33
N ALA A 3 -2.27 12.30 41.49
CA ALA A 3 -1.19 11.55 40.85
C ALA A 3 -0.71 12.34 39.60
N GLU A 4 0.52 12.82 39.66
CA GLU A 4 1.20 13.47 38.55
C GLU A 4 1.56 12.45 37.47
N ILE A 5 1.01 12.67 36.28
CA ILE A 5 1.39 11.93 35.08
C ILE A 5 2.65 12.60 34.52
N HIS A 6 3.81 11.93 34.70
CA HIS A 6 5.05 12.34 34.03
C HIS A 6 4.98 12.00 32.54
N SER A 7 4.55 12.98 31.74
CA SER A 7 4.69 12.97 30.29
C SER A 7 6.11 13.44 29.95
N SER A 8 7.01 12.51 29.67
CA SER A 8 8.32 12.80 29.09
C SER A 8 8.15 13.12 27.60
N THR A 9 7.76 14.36 27.30
CA THR A 9 7.78 14.88 25.94
C THR A 9 9.23 15.18 25.57
N VAL A 10 9.88 14.25 24.87
CA VAL A 10 11.17 14.53 24.22
C VAL A 10 10.90 15.43 23.04
N LEU A 11 11.03 16.74 23.24
CA LEU A 11 11.11 17.73 22.18
C LEU A 11 12.47 17.56 21.49
N VAL A 12 12.51 16.73 20.45
CA VAL A 12 13.62 16.73 19.51
C VAL A 12 13.44 17.93 18.58
N THR A 13 14.08 19.05 18.92
CA THR A 13 14.32 20.15 17.97
C THR A 13 15.32 19.64 16.94
N ARG A 14 14.84 19.02 15.86
CA ARG A 14 15.67 18.71 14.70
C ARG A 14 15.87 20.00 13.90
N GLU A 15 17.11 20.47 13.82
CA GLU A 15 17.52 21.43 12.80
C GLU A 15 17.05 20.90 11.45
N ALA A 16 16.44 21.78 10.63
CA ALA A 16 16.02 21.43 9.28
C ALA A 16 17.27 21.24 8.42
N VAL A 17 17.85 20.04 8.45
CA VAL A 17 18.84 19.64 7.47
C VAL A 17 18.13 19.63 6.13
N LEU A 18 18.62 20.45 5.18
CA LEU A 18 18.13 20.42 3.80
C LEU A 18 18.55 19.06 3.20
N LEU A 19 17.60 18.12 3.24
CA LEU A 19 17.80 16.80 2.63
C LEU A 19 17.85 16.97 1.10
N GLY A 20 18.71 16.19 0.43
CA GLY A 20 18.74 16.15 -1.03
C GLY A 20 17.38 15.77 -1.61
N SER A 21 17.10 16.21 -2.84
CA SER A 21 15.84 15.96 -3.54
C SER A 21 15.53 14.48 -3.79
N ASP A 22 16.48 13.60 -3.56
CA ASP A 22 16.45 12.15 -3.70
C ASP A 22 16.48 11.39 -2.37
N PHE A 23 16.42 12.10 -1.23
CA PHE A 23 16.39 11.45 0.08
C PHE A 23 15.05 10.72 0.31
N VAL A 24 15.08 9.54 0.94
CA VAL A 24 13.92 8.68 1.14
C VAL A 24 13.74 8.30 2.61
N ASP A 25 12.55 8.50 3.15
CA ASP A 25 12.12 7.88 4.40
C ASP A 25 11.49 6.51 4.08
N ILE A 26 12.17 5.43 4.45
CA ILE A 26 11.66 4.06 4.29
C ILE A 26 10.92 3.67 5.56
N ILE A 27 9.68 3.23 5.44
CA ILE A 27 8.83 2.86 6.56
C ILE A 27 8.58 1.36 6.53
N ILE A 28 8.90 0.67 7.62
CA ILE A 28 8.60 -0.74 7.83
C ILE A 28 7.67 -0.86 9.04
N VAL A 29 6.42 -1.29 8.81
CA VAL A 29 5.48 -1.59 9.89
C VAL A 29 5.66 -3.04 10.32
N ASN A 30 6.25 -3.25 11.51
CA ASN A 30 6.51 -4.57 12.06
C ASN A 30 5.37 -5.03 12.96
N TYR A 31 4.94 -6.28 12.81
CA TYR A 31 4.09 -7.00 13.75
C TYR A 31 4.41 -8.49 13.71
N ASN A 32 5.17 -8.96 14.71
CA ASN A 32 5.57 -10.36 14.86
C ASN A 32 6.21 -10.97 13.59
N ALA A 33 7.11 -10.23 12.92
CA ALA A 33 7.74 -10.67 11.68
C ALA A 33 8.99 -11.55 11.89
N GLY A 34 9.46 -11.71 13.12
CA GLY A 34 10.61 -12.55 13.44
C GLY A 34 11.86 -12.21 12.64
N LYS A 35 12.51 -13.24 12.09
CA LYS A 35 13.71 -13.08 11.26
C LYS A 35 13.48 -12.38 9.91
N MET A 36 12.24 -12.27 9.47
CA MET A 36 11.94 -11.57 8.21
C MET A 36 12.27 -10.08 8.32
N LEU A 37 11.94 -9.45 9.45
CA LEU A 37 12.30 -8.04 9.69
C LEU A 37 13.81 -7.82 9.61
N GLU A 38 14.62 -8.66 10.28
CA GLU A 38 16.08 -8.58 10.21
C GLU A 38 16.57 -8.67 8.76
N ARG A 39 16.06 -9.65 8.00
CA ARG A 39 16.44 -9.86 6.60
C ARG A 39 16.07 -8.66 5.73
N ALA A 40 14.86 -8.09 5.89
CA ALA A 40 14.43 -6.91 5.15
C ALA A 40 15.36 -5.72 5.41
N VAL A 41 15.69 -5.46 6.67
CA VAL A 41 16.59 -4.38 7.07
C VAL A 41 18.01 -4.61 6.54
N ARG A 42 18.55 -5.83 6.56
CA ARG A 42 19.87 -6.15 5.98
C ARG A 42 19.88 -5.94 4.46
N CYS A 43 18.79 -6.20 3.75
CA CYS A 43 18.67 -5.86 2.33
C CYS A 43 18.75 -4.34 2.10
N LEU A 44 18.19 -3.53 3.00
CA LEU A 44 18.30 -2.08 2.92
C LEU A 44 19.71 -1.57 3.19
N GLN A 45 20.48 -2.20 4.10
CA GLN A 45 21.86 -1.84 4.33
C GLN A 45 22.76 -1.97 3.08
N ASN A 46 22.37 -2.84 2.16
CA ASN A 46 23.09 -3.13 0.91
C ASN A 46 22.57 -2.35 -0.32
N GLN A 47 21.72 -1.33 -0.14
CA GLN A 47 21.21 -0.53 -1.25
C GLN A 47 22.31 0.31 -1.90
N SER A 48 22.31 0.38 -3.24
CA SER A 48 23.22 1.25 -4.03
C SER A 48 22.94 2.74 -3.79
N HIS A 49 21.69 3.09 -3.50
CA HIS A 49 21.31 4.45 -3.09
C HIS A 49 21.43 4.57 -1.58
N GLU A 50 22.31 5.45 -1.09
CA GLU A 50 22.64 5.57 0.34
C GLU A 50 21.84 6.67 1.08
N ASN A 51 21.18 7.58 0.33
CA ASN A 51 20.47 8.73 0.89
C ASN A 51 19.07 8.32 1.40
N PHE A 52 19.00 7.56 2.47
CA PHE A 52 17.74 7.16 3.09
C PHE A 52 17.84 7.02 4.61
N ARG A 53 16.68 6.97 5.26
CA ARG A 53 16.48 6.60 6.65
C ARG A 53 15.39 5.54 6.74
N VAL A 54 15.49 4.65 7.71
CA VAL A 54 14.52 3.57 7.95
C VAL A 54 13.80 3.83 9.26
N TRP A 55 12.48 3.91 9.19
CA TRP A 55 11.57 3.98 10.34
C TRP A 55 10.93 2.61 10.53
N VAL A 56 11.39 1.85 11.51
CA VAL A 56 10.73 0.59 11.92
C VAL A 56 9.66 0.94 12.94
N ILE A 57 8.41 0.87 12.54
CA ILE A 57 7.26 1.10 13.41
C ILE A 57 6.79 -0.25 13.94
N ASP A 58 7.14 -0.54 15.17
CA ASP A 58 6.76 -1.79 15.83
C ASP A 58 5.35 -1.68 16.41
N ASN A 59 4.45 -2.41 15.84
CA ASN A 59 3.01 -2.43 16.14
C ASN A 59 2.68 -3.33 17.36
N ALA A 60 3.41 -3.18 18.47
CA ALA A 60 3.29 -3.98 19.68
C ALA A 60 3.57 -5.48 19.44
N SER A 61 4.70 -5.79 18.81
CA SER A 61 5.15 -7.18 18.64
C SER A 61 5.47 -7.83 19.96
N SER A 62 5.15 -9.11 20.08
CA SER A 62 5.45 -9.96 21.25
C SER A 62 6.56 -10.99 21.00
N ASP A 63 7.11 -10.99 19.76
CA ASP A 63 8.20 -11.88 19.34
C ASP A 63 9.57 -11.18 19.46
N ASP A 64 10.63 -11.89 19.08
CA ASP A 64 12.02 -11.41 19.14
C ASP A 64 12.44 -10.58 17.92
N SER A 65 11.52 -10.16 17.04
CA SER A 65 11.85 -9.49 15.78
C SER A 65 12.74 -8.27 15.94
N LEU A 66 12.50 -7.45 16.98
CA LEU A 66 13.32 -6.26 17.26
C LEU A 66 14.70 -6.59 17.84
N ALA A 67 14.83 -7.69 18.56
CA ALA A 67 16.10 -8.10 19.16
C ALA A 67 17.14 -8.50 18.11
N LEU A 68 16.67 -8.93 16.94
CA LEU A 68 17.48 -9.38 15.81
C LEU A 68 18.00 -8.24 14.91
N LEU A 69 17.48 -7.02 15.08
CA LEU A 69 17.86 -5.88 14.25
C LEU A 69 19.34 -5.51 14.43
N PRO A 70 20.06 -5.11 13.34
CA PRO A 70 21.40 -4.56 13.42
C PRO A 70 21.38 -3.27 14.26
N LYS A 71 22.37 -3.12 15.15
CA LYS A 71 22.46 -1.99 16.11
C LYS A 71 23.44 -0.90 15.70
N ASP A 72 24.19 -1.13 14.65
CA ASP A 72 25.34 -0.33 14.22
C ASP A 72 25.03 0.60 13.04
N ASP A 73 23.82 0.53 12.47
CA ASP A 73 23.41 1.42 11.37
C ASP A 73 22.53 2.58 11.89
N LEU A 74 23.11 3.77 11.93
CA LEU A 74 22.45 4.99 12.41
C LEU A 74 21.29 5.47 11.55
N ARG A 75 21.10 4.87 10.36
CA ARG A 75 19.95 5.18 9.49
C ARG A 75 18.68 4.50 9.98
N ILE A 76 18.77 3.54 10.90
CA ILE A 76 17.62 2.72 11.34
C ILE A 76 17.15 3.21 12.71
N GLU A 77 15.90 3.67 12.75
CA GLU A 77 15.24 4.10 13.98
C GLU A 77 14.02 3.22 14.26
N VAL A 78 13.86 2.77 15.50
CA VAL A 78 12.76 1.90 15.94
C VAL A 78 11.80 2.67 16.84
N ILE A 79 10.55 2.69 16.50
CA ILE A 79 9.46 3.29 17.29
C ILE A 79 8.52 2.17 17.73
N ARG A 80 8.39 1.98 19.04
CA ARG A 80 7.49 0.97 19.61
C ARG A 80 6.16 1.59 19.96
N LEU A 81 5.09 0.95 19.51
CA LEU A 81 3.71 1.31 19.85
C LEU A 81 3.18 0.38 20.95
N ASP A 82 2.29 0.89 21.80
CA ASP A 82 1.67 0.12 22.89
C ASP A 82 0.60 -0.87 22.40
N THR A 83 0.04 -0.63 21.20
CA THR A 83 -1.01 -1.45 20.61
C THR A 83 -0.83 -1.60 19.10
N ASN A 84 -1.31 -2.70 18.54
CA ASN A 84 -1.34 -2.86 17.07
C ASN A 84 -2.36 -1.91 16.45
N THR A 85 -1.89 -0.89 15.77
CA THR A 85 -2.69 0.15 15.12
C THR A 85 -3.01 -0.15 13.64
N GLY A 86 -2.52 -1.27 13.12
CA GLY A 86 -2.65 -1.67 11.72
C GLY A 86 -1.59 -1.07 10.79
N PHE A 87 -1.61 -1.53 9.55
CA PHE A 87 -0.65 -1.13 8.52
C PHE A 87 -0.79 0.35 8.14
N ALA A 88 -2.02 0.81 7.90
CA ALA A 88 -2.31 2.17 7.46
C ALA A 88 -1.79 3.22 8.46
N LYS A 89 -2.13 3.07 9.75
CA LYS A 89 -1.71 3.99 10.80
C LYS A 89 -0.22 3.89 11.11
N GLY A 90 0.34 2.68 11.10
CA GLY A 90 1.78 2.49 11.29
C GLY A 90 2.60 3.26 10.25
N ASN A 91 2.24 3.17 8.96
CA ASN A 91 2.89 3.94 7.89
C ASN A 91 2.70 5.45 8.05
N ASN A 92 1.52 5.92 8.45
CA ASN A 92 1.28 7.34 8.70
C ASN A 92 2.14 7.87 9.85
N ILE A 93 2.36 7.07 10.91
CA ILE A 93 3.26 7.43 12.02
C ILE A 93 4.69 7.58 11.49
N GLY A 94 5.19 6.61 10.73
CA GLY A 94 6.54 6.68 10.13
C GLY A 94 6.68 7.89 9.20
N ALA A 95 5.69 8.16 8.36
CA ALA A 95 5.70 9.32 7.45
C ALA A 95 5.79 10.67 8.19
N LYS A 96 5.14 10.79 9.36
CA LYS A 96 5.17 12.01 10.20
C LYS A 96 6.49 12.21 10.94
N LEU A 97 7.26 11.16 11.16
CA LEU A 97 8.57 11.24 11.84
C LEU A 97 9.66 11.75 10.92
N GLY A 98 9.54 11.46 9.63
CA GLY A 98 10.48 11.88 8.60
C GLY A 98 10.06 13.17 7.90
N ASN A 99 10.97 13.70 7.08
CA ASN A 99 10.78 14.91 6.27
C ASN A 99 11.43 14.79 4.87
N ALA A 100 11.81 13.59 4.46
CA ALA A 100 12.37 13.32 3.14
C ALA A 100 11.35 13.63 2.03
N PRO A 101 11.77 14.07 0.84
CA PRO A 101 10.85 14.33 -0.29
C PRO A 101 10.11 13.09 -0.78
N TRP A 102 10.63 11.91 -0.47
CA TRP A 102 10.04 10.62 -0.83
C TRP A 102 9.78 9.75 0.39
N ILE A 103 8.69 9.00 0.35
CA ILE A 103 8.29 7.99 1.34
C ILE A 103 8.28 6.64 0.63
N ALA A 104 9.03 5.66 1.14
CA ALA A 104 8.94 4.29 0.69
C ALA A 104 8.27 3.43 1.76
N CYS A 105 7.23 2.69 1.40
CA CYS A 105 6.69 1.61 2.23
C CYS A 105 7.38 0.31 1.86
N LEU A 106 7.84 -0.45 2.84
CA LEU A 106 8.38 -1.78 2.65
C LEU A 106 7.85 -2.73 3.73
N ASN A 107 7.25 -3.84 3.32
CA ASN A 107 6.82 -4.85 4.29
C ASN A 107 8.02 -5.53 4.95
N PRO A 108 7.90 -5.97 6.22
CA PRO A 108 8.97 -6.68 6.91
C PRO A 108 9.28 -8.06 6.31
N ASP A 109 8.42 -8.58 5.41
CA ASP A 109 8.58 -9.82 4.66
C ASP A 109 8.89 -9.59 3.16
N ALA A 110 9.31 -8.35 2.79
CA ALA A 110 9.76 -7.98 1.45
C ALA A 110 11.27 -7.70 1.45
N PHE A 111 12.03 -8.42 0.64
CA PHE A 111 13.48 -8.37 0.59
C PHE A 111 13.94 -7.68 -0.68
N ALA A 112 14.37 -6.43 -0.58
CA ALA A 112 14.75 -5.59 -1.69
C ALA A 112 16.10 -6.00 -2.31
N GLU A 113 16.19 -6.05 -3.65
CA GLU A 113 17.47 -6.16 -4.34
C GLU A 113 18.30 -4.87 -4.20
N ALA A 114 19.62 -4.96 -4.37
CA ALA A 114 20.55 -3.87 -4.06
C ALA A 114 20.27 -2.55 -4.82
N ASN A 115 19.72 -2.59 -6.00
CA ASN A 115 19.38 -1.42 -6.83
C ASN A 115 17.93 -0.96 -6.71
N TRP A 116 17.13 -1.55 -5.81
CA TRP A 116 15.69 -1.34 -5.71
C TRP A 116 15.32 0.14 -5.55
N LEU A 117 15.93 0.83 -4.58
CA LEU A 117 15.57 2.21 -4.26
C LEU A 117 16.01 3.19 -5.36
N GLU A 118 17.21 3.01 -5.88
CA GLU A 118 17.75 3.80 -7.01
C GLU A 118 16.84 3.65 -8.25
N THR A 119 16.43 2.44 -8.54
CA THR A 119 15.58 2.12 -9.71
C THR A 119 14.19 2.75 -9.59
N LEU A 120 13.58 2.73 -8.40
CA LEU A 120 12.32 3.44 -8.14
C LEU A 120 12.47 4.95 -8.33
N LEU A 121 13.52 5.55 -7.76
CA LEU A 121 13.79 6.99 -7.89
C LEU A 121 14.02 7.41 -9.34
N ASN A 122 14.72 6.59 -10.13
CA ASN A 122 14.92 6.85 -11.55
C ASN A 122 13.59 6.73 -12.35
N GLY A 123 12.73 5.81 -11.95
CA GLY A 123 11.40 5.65 -12.55
C GLY A 123 10.54 6.90 -12.39
N VAL A 124 10.49 7.48 -11.20
CA VAL A 124 9.62 8.65 -10.93
C VAL A 124 10.12 9.95 -11.57
N LYS A 125 11.38 10.03 -11.96
CA LYS A 125 11.95 11.21 -12.65
C LYS A 125 11.50 11.35 -14.12
N GLN A 126 10.78 10.36 -14.68
CA GLN A 126 10.38 10.37 -16.09
C GLN A 126 9.22 11.34 -16.40
N ASP A 127 8.37 11.67 -15.41
CA ASP A 127 7.25 12.60 -15.56
C ASP A 127 6.90 13.17 -14.17
N ASP A 128 6.83 14.49 -14.03
CA ASP A 128 6.52 15.17 -12.77
C ASP A 128 5.15 14.81 -12.19
N LYS A 129 4.25 14.27 -13.01
CA LYS A 129 2.96 13.75 -12.56
C LYS A 129 3.05 12.38 -11.90
N ILE A 130 4.18 11.68 -12.03
CA ILE A 130 4.39 10.40 -11.34
C ILE A 130 4.64 10.69 -9.87
N VAL A 131 3.69 10.33 -9.03
CA VAL A 131 3.74 10.51 -7.57
C VAL A 131 3.76 9.18 -6.82
N MET A 132 3.66 8.07 -7.54
CA MET A 132 3.64 6.71 -7.02
C MET A 132 4.47 5.79 -7.92
N ALA A 133 5.32 4.95 -7.34
CA ALA A 133 6.01 3.89 -8.05
C ALA A 133 5.92 2.57 -7.28
N GLY A 134 5.60 1.50 -7.99
CA GLY A 134 5.52 0.15 -7.47
C GLY A 134 6.65 -0.73 -7.96
N SER A 135 6.98 -1.72 -7.14
CA SER A 135 8.06 -2.67 -7.36
C SER A 135 7.55 -3.95 -8.02
N THR A 136 8.41 -4.61 -8.77
CA THR A 136 8.23 -6.00 -9.16
C THR A 136 8.39 -6.88 -7.93
N GLN A 137 7.32 -7.56 -7.56
CA GLN A 137 7.33 -8.49 -6.43
C GLN A 137 7.48 -9.92 -6.96
N ILE A 138 8.62 -10.54 -6.65
CA ILE A 138 8.89 -11.96 -6.95
C ILE A 138 8.46 -12.78 -5.73
N ALA A 139 7.81 -13.92 -5.96
CA ALA A 139 7.43 -14.80 -4.88
C ALA A 139 8.68 -15.38 -4.20
N ALA A 140 8.82 -15.18 -2.89
CA ALA A 140 10.03 -15.60 -2.16
C ALA A 140 10.16 -17.12 -2.04
N ASP A 141 9.05 -17.86 -2.16
CA ASP A 141 8.97 -19.32 -2.14
C ASP A 141 9.25 -19.96 -3.51
N ASP A 142 9.03 -19.23 -4.61
CA ASP A 142 9.30 -19.67 -5.98
C ASP A 142 9.71 -18.49 -6.88
N PRO A 143 11.01 -18.29 -7.11
CA PRO A 143 11.52 -17.18 -7.92
C PRO A 143 11.12 -17.21 -9.42
N ALA A 144 10.54 -18.31 -9.90
CA ALA A 144 9.98 -18.38 -11.25
C ALA A 144 8.60 -17.70 -11.36
N LEU A 145 7.97 -17.39 -10.22
CA LEU A 145 6.65 -16.78 -10.13
C LEU A 145 6.72 -15.35 -9.61
N LEU A 146 5.77 -14.55 -10.04
CA LEU A 146 5.52 -13.21 -9.51
C LEU A 146 4.57 -13.28 -8.30
N ASP A 147 4.85 -12.50 -7.26
CA ASP A 147 3.86 -12.17 -6.24
C ASP A 147 3.01 -10.96 -6.66
N GLY A 148 3.55 -10.08 -7.52
CA GLY A 148 2.79 -9.00 -8.14
C GLY A 148 3.59 -8.04 -8.99
N ALA A 149 2.87 -7.35 -9.88
CA ALA A 149 3.37 -6.29 -10.74
C ALA A 149 2.30 -5.19 -10.88
N GLY A 150 2.21 -4.33 -9.87
CA GLY A 150 1.21 -3.27 -9.76
C GLY A 150 -0.19 -3.77 -9.37
N ASP A 151 -0.97 -2.86 -8.81
CA ASP A 151 -2.37 -3.08 -8.48
C ASP A 151 -3.29 -2.48 -9.55
N LEU A 152 -4.31 -3.22 -9.88
CA LEU A 152 -5.31 -2.86 -10.87
C LEU A 152 -6.67 -2.67 -10.21
N LEU A 153 -7.46 -1.76 -10.75
CA LEU A 153 -8.82 -1.51 -10.28
C LEU A 153 -9.80 -1.54 -11.44
N SER A 154 -10.87 -2.31 -11.31
CA SER A 154 -11.97 -2.32 -12.27
C SER A 154 -12.96 -1.18 -12.00
N PRO A 155 -13.74 -0.72 -13.02
CA PRO A 155 -14.79 0.28 -12.82
C PRO A 155 -15.86 -0.10 -11.81
N ILE A 156 -16.04 -1.40 -11.57
CA ILE A 156 -16.98 -1.91 -10.56
C ILE A 156 -16.36 -2.01 -9.16
N GLY A 157 -15.15 -1.43 -8.92
CA GLY A 157 -14.53 -1.31 -7.61
C GLY A 157 -13.84 -2.56 -7.09
N PHE A 158 -13.53 -3.54 -7.96
CA PHE A 158 -12.72 -4.70 -7.61
C PHE A 158 -11.27 -4.45 -8.00
N ALA A 159 -10.39 -4.55 -7.01
CA ALA A 159 -8.95 -4.48 -7.20
C ALA A 159 -8.32 -5.87 -7.16
N TRP A 160 -7.20 -6.02 -7.86
CA TRP A 160 -6.37 -7.22 -7.80
C TRP A 160 -4.91 -6.87 -8.06
N ARG A 161 -4.03 -7.69 -7.51
CA ARG A 161 -2.61 -7.62 -7.78
C ARG A 161 -2.33 -8.26 -9.14
N GLY A 162 -1.73 -7.48 -10.04
CA GLY A 162 -1.40 -7.94 -11.39
C GLY A 162 -0.37 -9.06 -11.37
N LEU A 163 -0.56 -10.07 -12.19
CA LEU A 163 0.31 -11.24 -12.36
C LEU A 163 0.56 -12.07 -11.09
N TYR A 164 -0.30 -11.98 -10.08
CA TYR A 164 -0.17 -12.78 -8.86
C TYR A 164 -0.08 -14.28 -9.17
N ARG A 165 1.03 -14.94 -8.75
CA ARG A 165 1.37 -16.35 -9.00
C ARG A 165 1.44 -16.72 -10.48
N ARG A 166 1.77 -15.75 -11.35
CA ARG A 166 2.02 -15.98 -12.78
C ARG A 166 3.53 -16.06 -13.03
N PRO A 167 3.94 -16.74 -14.13
CA PRO A 167 5.36 -16.88 -14.48
C PRO A 167 6.07 -15.54 -14.66
N ARG A 168 7.29 -15.43 -14.13
CA ARG A 168 8.11 -14.19 -14.15
C ARG A 168 8.35 -13.66 -15.57
N HIS A 169 8.46 -14.54 -16.57
CA HIS A 169 8.69 -14.13 -17.96
C HIS A 169 7.53 -13.32 -18.57
N LEU A 170 6.35 -13.26 -17.91
CA LEU A 170 5.21 -12.42 -18.31
C LEU A 170 5.31 -10.99 -17.78
N LEU A 171 6.37 -10.66 -17.01
CA LEU A 171 6.55 -9.33 -16.44
C LEU A 171 6.65 -8.29 -17.57
N PRO A 172 5.77 -7.28 -17.59
CA PRO A 172 5.83 -6.21 -18.60
C PRO A 172 6.97 -5.24 -18.33
N GLU A 173 7.33 -4.47 -19.34
CA GLU A 173 8.22 -3.31 -19.19
C GLU A 173 7.62 -2.27 -18.23
N THR A 174 8.47 -1.37 -17.74
CA THR A 174 8.06 -0.25 -16.90
C THR A 174 6.96 0.57 -17.56
N GLY A 175 5.87 0.83 -16.84
CA GLY A 175 4.73 1.55 -17.40
C GLY A 175 3.70 1.96 -16.37
N GLU A 176 2.66 2.66 -16.83
CA GLU A 176 1.58 3.17 -15.98
C GLU A 176 0.67 2.03 -15.51
N VAL A 177 0.36 2.02 -14.20
CA VAL A 177 -0.61 1.12 -13.54
C VAL A 177 -1.63 1.93 -12.76
N PHE A 178 -2.69 1.31 -12.24
CA PHE A 178 -3.65 2.05 -11.39
C PHE A 178 -3.00 2.54 -10.09
N GLY A 179 -2.28 1.69 -9.39
CA GLY A 179 -1.56 2.01 -8.17
C GLY A 179 -0.47 0.99 -7.86
N PRO A 180 0.48 1.30 -6.98
CA PRO A 180 1.43 0.34 -6.47
C PRO A 180 0.84 -0.46 -5.32
N CYS A 181 1.26 -1.72 -5.15
CA CYS A 181 1.07 -2.45 -3.91
C CYS A 181 2.02 -1.90 -2.84
N ALA A 182 1.48 -1.45 -1.71
CA ALA A 182 2.27 -0.83 -0.64
C ALA A 182 3.20 -1.79 0.11
N ALA A 183 3.23 -3.07 -0.25
CA ALA A 183 4.24 -4.00 0.27
C ALA A 183 5.68 -3.59 -0.12
N ALA A 184 5.85 -2.88 -1.26
CA ALA A 184 7.11 -2.27 -1.69
C ALA A 184 6.82 -1.14 -2.68
N ALA A 185 6.62 0.07 -2.20
CA ALA A 185 6.18 1.20 -3.01
C ALA A 185 6.82 2.52 -2.58
N LEU A 186 7.01 3.43 -3.55
CA LEU A 186 7.52 4.78 -3.35
C LEU A 186 6.42 5.80 -3.62
N TYR A 187 6.30 6.81 -2.75
CA TYR A 187 5.33 7.89 -2.83
C TYR A 187 6.01 9.24 -2.70
N ARG A 188 5.62 10.21 -3.51
CA ARG A 188 6.07 11.59 -3.34
C ARG A 188 5.39 12.19 -2.11
N ARG A 189 6.19 12.73 -1.18
CA ARG A 189 5.70 13.18 0.13
C ARG A 189 4.63 14.24 0.05
N ASP A 190 4.83 15.30 -0.75
CA ASP A 190 3.88 16.39 -0.90
C ASP A 190 2.51 15.89 -1.36
N ALA A 191 2.48 14.95 -2.32
CA ALA A 191 1.25 14.34 -2.80
C ALA A 191 0.61 13.42 -1.75
N PHE A 192 1.42 12.62 -1.04
CA PHE A 192 0.97 11.75 0.05
C PHE A 192 0.30 12.57 1.17
N GLU A 193 0.95 13.65 1.60
CA GLU A 193 0.44 14.54 2.66
C GLU A 193 -0.80 15.33 2.19
N ALA A 194 -0.84 15.77 0.93
CA ALA A 194 -1.98 16.49 0.38
C ALA A 194 -3.29 15.70 0.40
N VAL A 195 -3.22 14.35 0.32
CA VAL A 195 -4.39 13.48 0.46
C VAL A 195 -4.59 12.95 1.89
N GLY A 196 -3.73 13.36 2.85
CA GLY A 196 -3.81 12.96 4.25
C GLY A 196 -3.23 11.57 4.56
N GLY A 197 -2.35 11.05 3.70
CA GLY A 197 -1.73 9.74 3.86
C GLY A 197 -2.69 8.57 3.66
N PHE A 198 -2.40 7.44 4.29
CA PHE A 198 -3.31 6.29 4.33
C PHE A 198 -4.55 6.60 5.18
N ASP A 199 -5.70 6.08 4.80
CA ASP A 199 -6.91 6.15 5.63
C ASP A 199 -6.83 5.11 6.75
N GLU A 200 -6.62 5.56 7.98
CA GLU A 200 -6.40 4.71 9.15
C GLU A 200 -7.62 3.81 9.50
N SER A 201 -8.82 4.15 9.03
CA SER A 201 -10.02 3.34 9.23
C SER A 201 -9.96 1.98 8.53
N PHE A 202 -9.11 1.84 7.52
CA PHE A 202 -8.90 0.57 6.80
C PHE A 202 -8.18 -0.46 7.66
N PHE A 203 -7.30 -0.05 8.53
CA PHE A 203 -6.42 -0.89 9.33
C PHE A 203 -5.38 -1.63 8.47
N CYS A 204 -5.83 -2.53 7.59
CA CYS A 204 -5.03 -3.30 6.65
C CYS A 204 -5.91 -3.78 5.48
N TYR A 205 -5.30 -3.97 4.31
CA TYR A 205 -5.91 -4.33 3.01
C TYR A 205 -6.77 -3.23 2.38
N HIS A 206 -6.54 -2.97 1.09
CA HIS A 206 -7.16 -1.92 0.28
C HIS A 206 -6.78 -0.47 0.66
N GLU A 207 -6.00 -0.22 1.70
CA GLU A 207 -5.52 1.12 2.05
C GLU A 207 -4.61 1.70 0.97
N ASP A 208 -3.85 0.84 0.27
CA ASP A 208 -2.98 1.19 -0.86
C ASP A 208 -3.80 1.53 -2.11
N VAL A 209 -4.81 0.73 -2.42
CA VAL A 209 -5.76 1.01 -3.52
C VAL A 209 -6.52 2.31 -3.25
N ASP A 210 -6.94 2.54 -2.02
CA ASP A 210 -7.60 3.76 -1.59
C ASP A 210 -6.69 4.99 -1.74
N LEU A 211 -5.44 4.88 -1.27
CA LEU A 211 -4.44 5.95 -1.40
C LEU A 211 -4.17 6.24 -2.87
N ALA A 212 -3.92 5.21 -3.69
CA ALA A 212 -3.68 5.37 -5.11
C ALA A 212 -4.87 6.04 -5.81
N PHE A 213 -6.10 5.69 -5.44
CA PHE A 213 -7.29 6.32 -6.01
C PHE A 213 -7.34 7.82 -5.67
N ARG A 214 -7.10 8.19 -4.39
CA ARG A 214 -7.10 9.61 -3.97
C ARG A 214 -5.99 10.41 -4.66
N LEU A 215 -4.79 9.86 -4.78
CA LEU A 215 -3.69 10.47 -5.51
C LEU A 215 -4.01 10.67 -7.00
N ARG A 216 -4.67 9.68 -7.64
CA ARG A 216 -5.15 9.81 -9.02
C ARG A 216 -6.25 10.86 -9.18
N LEU A 217 -7.17 10.97 -8.21
CA LEU A 217 -8.18 12.02 -8.22
C LEU A 217 -7.56 13.43 -8.17
N MET A 218 -6.37 13.58 -7.60
CA MET A 218 -5.57 14.82 -7.64
C MET A 218 -4.70 14.96 -8.91
N GLY A 219 -4.82 14.07 -9.88
CA GLY A 219 -4.09 14.13 -11.14
C GLY A 219 -2.72 13.42 -11.12
N GLY A 220 -2.36 12.77 -10.02
CA GLY A 220 -1.14 11.98 -9.90
C GLY A 220 -1.18 10.68 -10.71
N LYS A 221 -0.02 10.23 -11.19
CA LYS A 221 0.17 8.97 -11.90
C LYS A 221 0.91 7.96 -11.04
N ALA A 222 0.67 6.68 -11.30
CA ALA A 222 1.40 5.56 -10.74
C ALA A 222 2.11 4.77 -11.83
N ILE A 223 3.32 4.31 -11.55
CA ILE A 223 4.06 3.41 -12.44
C ILE A 223 4.41 2.10 -11.73
N GLN A 224 4.45 1.04 -12.51
CA GLN A 224 5.13 -0.21 -12.18
C GLN A 224 6.54 -0.15 -12.75
N VAL A 225 7.56 -0.32 -11.92
CA VAL A 225 8.97 -0.28 -12.32
C VAL A 225 9.49 -1.71 -12.41
N GLN A 226 9.81 -2.17 -13.64
CA GLN A 226 10.19 -3.56 -13.92
C GLN A 226 11.41 -4.01 -13.12
N ASP A 227 12.45 -3.18 -13.08
CA ASP A 227 13.75 -3.54 -12.51
C ASP A 227 13.90 -3.18 -11.03
N ALA A 228 12.86 -2.60 -10.41
CA ALA A 228 12.80 -2.38 -8.96
C ALA A 228 12.26 -3.64 -8.29
N VAL A 229 13.13 -4.58 -7.97
CA VAL A 229 12.76 -5.94 -7.55
C VAL A 229 12.79 -6.10 -6.04
N VAL A 230 11.74 -6.73 -5.50
CA VAL A 230 11.71 -7.28 -4.13
C VAL A 230 11.26 -8.75 -4.16
N HIS A 231 11.82 -9.57 -3.28
CA HIS A 231 11.36 -10.93 -3.02
C HIS A 231 10.39 -10.90 -1.85
N HIS A 232 9.10 -11.13 -2.12
CA HIS A 232 8.04 -10.98 -1.13
C HIS A 232 7.48 -12.34 -0.70
N VAL A 233 7.37 -12.57 0.61
CA VAL A 233 6.81 -13.82 1.14
C VAL A 233 5.30 -13.86 0.91
N GLY A 234 4.67 -12.69 0.96
CA GLY A 234 3.26 -12.52 0.66
C GLY A 234 2.34 -13.17 1.71
N SER A 235 1.66 -12.35 2.49
CA SER A 235 0.77 -12.83 3.57
C SER A 235 1.46 -13.76 4.59
N GLY A 236 2.77 -13.69 4.74
CA GLY A 236 3.55 -14.50 5.67
C GLY A 236 3.12 -14.31 7.12
N ILE A 237 2.63 -13.13 7.46
CA ILE A 237 2.17 -12.78 8.81
C ILE A 237 0.68 -13.03 8.98
N THR A 238 -0.15 -12.67 7.99
CA THR A 238 -1.63 -12.70 8.11
C THR A 238 -2.27 -13.97 7.56
N GLY A 239 -1.55 -14.75 6.77
CA GLY A 239 -2.05 -15.94 6.06
C GLY A 239 -2.86 -15.62 4.80
N ILE A 240 -2.61 -16.37 3.73
CA ILE A 240 -3.37 -16.25 2.46
C ILE A 240 -4.82 -16.61 2.71
N GLU A 241 -5.75 -15.70 2.34
CA GLU A 241 -7.19 -15.90 2.48
C GLU A 241 -7.64 -16.25 3.93
N SER A 242 -6.89 -15.79 4.95
CA SER A 242 -7.27 -15.94 6.35
C SER A 242 -8.61 -15.23 6.65
N PRO A 243 -9.33 -15.59 7.74
CA PRO A 243 -10.54 -14.87 8.16
C PRO A 243 -10.32 -13.37 8.30
N PHE A 244 -9.14 -12.95 8.80
CA PHE A 244 -8.73 -11.55 8.90
C PHE A 244 -8.65 -10.88 7.53
N ALA A 245 -7.95 -11.49 6.56
CA ALA A 245 -7.81 -10.96 5.21
C ALA A 245 -9.14 -10.88 4.47
N VAL A 246 -9.99 -11.91 4.62
CA VAL A 246 -11.34 -11.95 4.00
C VAL A 246 -12.24 -10.87 4.58
N TYR A 247 -12.25 -10.68 5.90
CA TYR A 247 -13.06 -9.66 6.57
C TYR A 247 -12.65 -8.25 6.09
N HIS A 248 -11.37 -7.89 6.25
CA HIS A 248 -10.89 -6.56 5.86
C HIS A 248 -11.01 -6.32 4.37
N GLY A 249 -10.63 -7.27 3.53
CA GLY A 249 -10.76 -7.17 2.08
C GLY A 249 -12.20 -6.96 1.61
N THR A 250 -13.18 -7.64 2.25
CA THR A 250 -14.59 -7.48 1.91
C THR A 250 -15.13 -6.11 2.33
N ARG A 251 -14.85 -5.67 3.56
CA ARG A 251 -15.28 -4.38 4.09
C ARG A 251 -14.65 -3.23 3.31
N ASN A 252 -13.35 -3.24 3.18
CA ASN A 252 -12.55 -2.12 2.69
C ASN A 252 -12.74 -1.92 1.18
N ARG A 253 -12.95 -2.99 0.39
CA ARG A 253 -13.30 -2.88 -1.02
C ARG A 253 -14.53 -2.00 -1.24
N SER A 254 -15.58 -2.24 -0.47
CA SER A 254 -16.82 -1.46 -0.57
C SER A 254 -16.60 0.01 -0.15
N TRP A 255 -15.79 0.23 0.88
CA TRP A 255 -15.43 1.58 1.32
C TRP A 255 -14.61 2.32 0.27
N THR A 256 -13.60 1.68 -0.32
CA THR A 256 -12.81 2.26 -1.43
C THR A 256 -13.69 2.68 -2.59
N PHE A 257 -14.62 1.82 -3.01
CA PHE A 257 -15.54 2.10 -4.11
C PHE A 257 -16.47 3.28 -3.80
N VAL A 258 -17.14 3.26 -2.65
CA VAL A 258 -18.09 4.32 -2.27
C VAL A 258 -17.38 5.64 -2.02
N LYS A 259 -16.21 5.63 -1.36
CA LYS A 259 -15.47 6.85 -1.00
C LYS A 259 -14.91 7.57 -2.21
N ASN A 260 -14.27 6.84 -3.12
CA ASN A 260 -13.41 7.44 -4.13
C ASN A 260 -14.05 7.56 -5.53
N MET A 261 -14.98 6.65 -5.89
CA MET A 261 -15.57 6.68 -7.23
C MET A 261 -16.35 7.98 -7.46
N PRO A 262 -16.10 8.75 -8.55
CA PRO A 262 -16.92 9.93 -8.89
C PRO A 262 -18.41 9.59 -8.97
N LEU A 263 -19.30 10.57 -8.73
CA LEU A 263 -20.72 10.31 -8.49
C LEU A 263 -21.42 9.57 -9.64
N VAL A 264 -21.19 9.99 -10.88
CA VAL A 264 -21.85 9.37 -12.04
C VAL A 264 -21.42 7.91 -12.22
N PRO A 265 -20.11 7.56 -12.27
CA PRO A 265 -19.66 6.17 -12.28
C PRO A 265 -20.09 5.38 -11.03
N LEU A 266 -20.12 6.00 -9.84
CA LEU A 266 -20.59 5.35 -8.62
C LEU A 266 -22.01 4.82 -8.80
N VAL A 267 -22.94 5.67 -9.25
CA VAL A 267 -24.34 5.29 -9.46
C VAL A 267 -24.47 4.26 -10.58
N LEU A 268 -23.72 4.45 -11.67
CA LEU A 268 -23.79 3.55 -12.83
C LEU A 268 -23.28 2.14 -12.51
N PHE A 269 -22.18 2.03 -11.75
CA PHE A 269 -21.52 0.74 -11.47
C PHE A 269 -21.93 0.11 -10.14
N ALA A 270 -22.70 0.82 -9.27
CA ALA A 270 -23.17 0.26 -7.99
C ALA A 270 -23.96 -1.05 -8.14
N PRO A 271 -24.88 -1.21 -9.10
CA PRO A 271 -25.58 -2.49 -9.28
C PRO A 271 -24.63 -3.65 -9.58
N ALA A 272 -23.62 -3.42 -10.44
CA ALA A 272 -22.61 -4.43 -10.76
C ALA A 272 -21.70 -4.72 -9.55
N HIS A 273 -21.27 -3.70 -8.79
CA HIS A 273 -20.51 -3.87 -7.55
C HIS A 273 -21.27 -4.75 -6.53
N ILE A 274 -22.56 -4.48 -6.33
CA ILE A 274 -23.42 -5.25 -5.44
C ILE A 274 -23.57 -6.68 -5.96
N GLY A 275 -23.87 -6.88 -7.24
CA GLY A 275 -24.03 -8.20 -7.85
C GLY A 275 -22.79 -9.08 -7.71
N PHE A 276 -21.60 -8.53 -7.98
CA PHE A 276 -20.33 -9.24 -7.77
C PHE A 276 -20.06 -9.49 -6.28
N SER A 277 -20.40 -8.57 -5.38
CA SER A 277 -20.25 -8.77 -3.94
C SER A 277 -21.13 -9.92 -3.44
N LEU A 278 -22.35 -10.06 -3.96
CA LEU A 278 -23.25 -11.19 -3.69
C LEU A 278 -22.69 -12.50 -4.25
N LEU A 279 -22.09 -12.48 -5.45
CA LEU A 279 -21.42 -13.66 -6.01
C LEU A 279 -20.25 -14.11 -5.13
N PHE A 280 -19.44 -13.17 -4.61
CA PHE A 280 -18.36 -13.49 -3.65
C PHE A 280 -18.92 -14.06 -2.34
N LEU A 281 -20.05 -13.54 -1.85
CA LEU A 281 -20.73 -14.08 -0.67
C LEU A 281 -21.15 -15.53 -0.91
N VAL A 282 -21.81 -15.83 -2.05
CA VAL A 282 -22.19 -17.21 -2.39
C VAL A 282 -20.95 -18.12 -2.47
N ARG A 283 -19.88 -17.66 -3.14
CA ARG A 283 -18.63 -18.40 -3.21
C ARG A 283 -18.00 -18.66 -1.84
N SER A 284 -18.16 -17.75 -0.87
CA SER A 284 -17.61 -17.88 0.49
C SER A 284 -18.23 -19.05 1.26
N VAL A 285 -19.50 -19.40 0.97
CA VAL A 285 -20.17 -20.58 1.53
C VAL A 285 -19.40 -21.86 1.18
N PHE A 286 -19.08 -22.04 -0.10
CA PHE A 286 -18.37 -23.22 -0.59
C PHE A 286 -16.89 -23.28 -0.17
N LYS A 287 -16.33 -22.15 0.30
CA LYS A 287 -14.93 -22.04 0.75
C LYS A 287 -14.79 -22.04 2.28
N GLY A 288 -15.87 -22.22 3.04
CA GLY A 288 -15.84 -22.15 4.51
C GLY A 288 -15.48 -20.77 5.08
N ARG A 289 -15.81 -19.69 4.36
CA ARG A 289 -15.44 -18.29 4.72
C ARG A 289 -16.66 -17.39 4.89
N LEU A 290 -17.81 -17.99 5.15
CA LEU A 290 -19.09 -17.25 5.25
C LEU A 290 -19.04 -16.20 6.36
N ASP A 291 -18.63 -16.57 7.57
CA ASP A 291 -18.63 -15.69 8.74
C ASP A 291 -17.77 -14.42 8.54
N PRO A 292 -16.50 -14.49 8.16
CA PRO A 292 -15.71 -13.28 7.93
C PRO A 292 -16.24 -12.45 6.75
N THR A 293 -16.82 -13.08 5.72
CA THR A 293 -17.43 -12.37 4.60
C THR A 293 -18.69 -11.63 5.03
N CYS A 294 -19.59 -12.28 5.78
CA CYS A 294 -20.80 -11.65 6.31
C CYS A 294 -20.47 -10.51 7.26
N SER A 295 -19.53 -10.73 8.19
CA SER A 295 -19.07 -9.70 9.12
C SER A 295 -18.50 -8.48 8.38
N GLY A 296 -17.67 -8.73 7.35
CA GLY A 296 -17.13 -7.68 6.49
C GLY A 296 -18.21 -6.87 5.76
N ILE A 297 -19.25 -7.53 5.21
CA ILE A 297 -20.39 -6.86 4.56
C ILE A 297 -21.19 -6.02 5.57
N VAL A 298 -21.52 -6.60 6.74
CA VAL A 298 -22.27 -5.91 7.78
C VAL A 298 -21.55 -4.64 8.23
N ASP A 299 -20.25 -4.74 8.49
CA ASP A 299 -19.47 -3.59 8.94
C ASP A 299 -19.17 -2.61 7.80
N ALA A 300 -19.11 -3.07 6.54
CA ALA A 300 -19.10 -2.17 5.39
C ALA A 300 -20.35 -1.28 5.38
N ILE A 301 -21.54 -1.88 5.59
CA ILE A 301 -22.82 -1.15 5.61
C ILE A 301 -22.88 -0.19 6.81
N LYS A 302 -22.53 -0.67 8.03
CA LYS A 302 -22.50 0.17 9.24
C LYS A 302 -21.57 1.38 9.11
N GLY A 303 -20.44 1.21 8.42
CA GLY A 303 -19.46 2.27 8.18
C GLY A 303 -19.85 3.29 7.11
N LEU A 304 -20.89 3.03 6.29
CA LEU A 304 -21.27 3.92 5.17
C LEU A 304 -21.46 5.39 5.55
N PRO A 305 -22.06 5.78 6.70
CA PRO A 305 -22.18 7.18 7.07
C PRO A 305 -20.82 7.89 7.20
N ALA A 306 -19.83 7.23 7.82
CA ALA A 306 -18.47 7.76 7.97
C ALA A 306 -17.76 7.82 6.60
N VAL A 307 -17.87 6.77 5.79
CA VAL A 307 -17.33 6.69 4.43
C VAL A 307 -17.91 7.80 3.55
N TRP A 308 -19.22 8.05 3.65
CA TRP A 308 -19.88 9.13 2.90
C TRP A 308 -19.41 10.53 3.33
N LYS A 309 -19.12 10.71 4.61
CA LYS A 309 -18.49 11.95 5.11
C LYS A 309 -17.09 12.13 4.53
N ALA A 310 -16.25 11.08 4.56
CA ALA A 310 -14.92 11.09 3.99
C ALA A 310 -14.95 11.32 2.47
N ARG A 311 -15.93 10.72 1.75
CA ARG A 311 -16.17 10.96 0.33
C ARG A 311 -16.33 12.44 0.01
N LYS A 312 -17.07 13.19 0.80
CA LYS A 312 -17.27 14.63 0.55
C LYS A 312 -15.93 15.38 0.48
N GLN A 313 -15.00 15.05 1.39
CA GLN A 313 -13.67 15.66 1.40
C GLN A 313 -12.86 15.23 0.16
N VAL A 314 -12.83 13.94 -0.15
CA VAL A 314 -12.10 13.40 -1.31
C VAL A 314 -12.60 14.00 -2.64
N GLN A 315 -13.92 14.11 -2.82
CA GLN A 315 -14.47 14.60 -4.09
C GLN A 315 -14.30 16.12 -4.27
N VAL A 316 -14.19 16.90 -3.19
CA VAL A 316 -13.90 18.33 -3.26
C VAL A 316 -12.45 18.61 -3.68
N THR A 317 -11.50 17.76 -3.29
CA THR A 317 -10.09 17.90 -3.65
C THR A 317 -9.75 17.30 -5.01
N ALA A 318 -10.69 16.59 -5.66
CA ALA A 318 -10.48 15.98 -6.97
C ALA A 318 -10.26 17.07 -8.04
N SER A 319 -9.14 17.01 -8.74
CA SER A 319 -8.76 17.93 -9.82
C SER A 319 -8.75 17.28 -11.21
N CYS A 320 -8.70 15.94 -11.28
CA CYS A 320 -8.76 15.22 -12.55
C CYS A 320 -10.20 15.03 -13.05
N SER A 321 -10.35 14.86 -14.35
CA SER A 321 -11.65 14.54 -14.94
C SER A 321 -12.09 13.11 -14.63
N VAL A 322 -13.40 12.88 -14.60
CA VAL A 322 -13.98 11.52 -14.48
C VAL A 322 -13.42 10.58 -15.54
N TRP A 323 -13.17 11.10 -16.74
CA TRP A 323 -12.65 10.33 -17.85
C TRP A 323 -11.21 9.86 -17.64
N GLU A 324 -10.35 10.67 -17.03
CA GLU A 324 -8.98 10.29 -16.69
C GLU A 324 -8.97 9.15 -15.66
N ILE A 325 -9.84 9.22 -14.66
CA ILE A 325 -10.01 8.13 -13.68
C ILE A 325 -10.47 6.84 -14.35
N LEU A 326 -11.52 6.90 -15.17
CA LEU A 326 -12.05 5.73 -15.87
C LEU A 326 -11.03 5.12 -16.85
N ARG A 327 -10.20 5.96 -17.48
CA ARG A 327 -9.09 5.50 -18.33
C ARG A 327 -7.99 4.79 -17.54
N ALA A 328 -7.71 5.22 -16.31
CA ALA A 328 -6.72 4.56 -15.48
C ALA A 328 -7.17 3.17 -15.00
N MET A 329 -8.48 2.89 -15.01
CA MET A 329 -9.04 1.60 -14.59
C MET A 329 -8.90 0.53 -15.67
N THR A 330 -8.93 -0.73 -15.23
CA THR A 330 -8.90 -1.90 -16.12
C THR A 330 -10.32 -2.36 -16.45
N TRP A 331 -10.68 -2.31 -17.73
CA TRP A 331 -12.02 -2.62 -18.20
C TRP A 331 -12.21 -4.07 -18.65
N SER A 332 -11.11 -4.80 -18.83
CA SER A 332 -11.14 -6.19 -19.31
C SER A 332 -11.59 -7.17 -18.24
N PRO A 333 -12.76 -7.82 -18.34
CA PRO A 333 -13.16 -8.86 -17.41
C PRO A 333 -12.23 -10.09 -17.47
N ILE A 334 -11.60 -10.34 -18.63
CA ILE A 334 -10.66 -11.43 -18.80
C ILE A 334 -9.43 -11.20 -17.93
N ARG A 335 -8.84 -10.00 -17.95
CA ARG A 335 -7.69 -9.66 -17.09
C ARG A 335 -8.02 -9.80 -15.62
N PHE A 336 -9.23 -9.43 -15.20
CA PHE A 336 -9.71 -9.63 -13.84
C PHE A 336 -9.75 -11.14 -13.47
N LEU A 337 -10.34 -11.96 -14.32
CA LEU A 337 -10.48 -13.41 -14.06
C LEU A 337 -9.14 -14.14 -14.08
N THR A 338 -8.22 -13.74 -14.95
CA THR A 338 -6.89 -14.35 -15.10
C THR A 338 -5.83 -13.72 -14.19
N ARG A 339 -6.17 -12.66 -13.44
CA ARG A 339 -5.24 -11.82 -12.67
C ARG A 339 -4.08 -11.29 -13.53
N ASP A 340 -4.35 -10.98 -14.79
CA ASP A 340 -3.37 -10.45 -15.71
C ASP A 340 -3.01 -8.99 -15.37
N SER A 341 -1.89 -8.50 -15.91
CA SER A 341 -1.47 -7.10 -15.73
C SER A 341 -2.18 -6.16 -16.71
N ASP A 342 -2.18 -4.88 -16.38
CA ASP A 342 -2.58 -3.79 -17.27
C ASP A 342 -1.57 -2.64 -17.17
N VAL A 343 -0.28 -2.98 -17.30
CA VAL A 343 0.80 -2.01 -17.38
C VAL A 343 0.80 -1.39 -18.76
N ARG A 344 0.70 -0.07 -18.82
CA ARG A 344 0.57 0.68 -20.07
C ARG A 344 1.83 1.49 -20.33
N PRO A 345 2.32 1.58 -21.57
CA PRO A 345 3.47 2.41 -21.89
C PRO A 345 3.28 3.85 -21.41
N LEU A 346 4.34 4.43 -20.85
CA LEU A 346 4.33 5.85 -20.50
C LEU A 346 4.16 6.67 -21.78
N ARG A 347 3.12 7.47 -21.82
CA ARG A 347 2.92 8.40 -22.93
C ARG A 347 3.91 9.55 -22.80
N LYS A 348 4.74 9.73 -23.81
CA LYS A 348 5.61 10.90 -23.96
C LYS A 348 4.79 12.16 -24.13
#